data_45c3be50f052a82f09468b28224ed677
#
_entry.id   45c3be50f052a82f09468b28224ed677
#
_cell.length_a   1.000
_cell.length_b   1.000
_cell.length_c   1.000
_cell.angle_alpha   90.00
_cell.angle_beta   90.00
_cell.angle_gamma   90.00
#
_symmetry.space_group_name_H-M   'P 1'
#
loop_
_entity.id
_entity.type
_entity.pdbx_description
1 polymer ?
#
loop_
_entity_poly.entity_id
_entity_poly.type
_entity_poly.pdbx_seq_one_letter_code
_entity_poly.pdbx_strand_id
1 'polypeptide(L)'
;KRDWADSRLLRALCDGEAYAVPRLGDEETVDKLQALKVYTQYRDLISTAPLEIIYSGSADLERVKQALAAAFATLPREEVRVISTAAPHVCRESVQHVEDVLDVTQGKLGMGFSCGSDDVPALLMGNTLFGGSSNSKLFLNVREKLSLCYYASSLYHRQKGLITGSSGIEFQNYQRAYDEIMAQLEAVQKGELEDWELEGARSTLLNSYATVGDSQGKLENFYLGQAATGQHETPADLARAIQDMTAERICRAMSTVKLDTVYFLKGKEGEA
;
A
#
# COMPACT_ATOMS: atom_id res chain seq x y z
N LYS A 1 -15.60 -5.13 7.40
CA LYS A 1 -16.06 -3.79 6.96
C LYS A 1 -14.89 -2.84 6.65
N ARG A 2 -13.79 -2.84 7.45
CA ARG A 2 -12.60 -2.04 7.15
C ARG A 2 -11.96 -2.49 5.83
N ASP A 3 -11.66 -3.78 5.70
CA ASP A 3 -11.05 -4.35 4.49
C ASP A 3 -11.91 -4.11 3.24
N TRP A 4 -13.24 -4.11 3.40
CA TRP A 4 -14.17 -3.73 2.34
C TRP A 4 -13.95 -2.28 1.90
N ALA A 5 -13.92 -1.34 2.85
CA ALA A 5 -13.73 0.07 2.55
C ALA A 5 -12.37 0.34 1.90
N ASP A 6 -11.30 -0.28 2.41
CA ASP A 6 -9.95 -0.17 1.85
C ASP A 6 -9.89 -0.74 0.42
N SER A 7 -10.55 -1.87 0.15
CA SER A 7 -10.66 -2.47 -1.18
C SER A 7 -11.46 -1.59 -2.16
N ARG A 8 -12.58 -1.03 -1.69
CA ARG A 8 -13.42 -0.14 -2.49
C ARG A 8 -12.71 1.17 -2.83
N LEU A 9 -11.96 1.74 -1.86
CA LEU A 9 -11.11 2.89 -2.11
C LEU A 9 -10.08 2.60 -3.20
N LEU A 10 -9.31 1.51 -3.07
CA LEU A 10 -8.30 1.14 -4.07
C LEU A 10 -8.90 0.90 -5.45
N ARG A 11 -10.05 0.23 -5.51
CA ARG A 11 -10.77 0.00 -6.77
C ARG A 11 -11.18 1.30 -7.43
N ALA A 12 -11.70 2.27 -6.66
CA ALA A 12 -12.11 3.57 -7.18
C ALA A 12 -10.90 4.42 -7.57
N LEU A 13 -9.86 4.45 -6.72
CA LEU A 13 -8.63 5.20 -6.95
C LEU A 13 -7.92 4.75 -8.22
N CYS A 14 -7.82 3.44 -8.46
CA CYS A 14 -7.12 2.83 -9.59
C CYS A 14 -8.07 2.37 -10.72
N ASP A 15 -9.27 2.96 -10.83
CA ASP A 15 -10.22 2.55 -11.86
C ASP A 15 -9.61 2.61 -13.26
N GLY A 16 -9.84 1.54 -14.05
CA GLY A 16 -9.21 1.33 -15.36
C GLY A 16 -7.79 0.77 -15.34
N GLU A 17 -7.19 0.57 -14.17
CA GLU A 17 -5.86 0.00 -14.01
C GLU A 17 -5.92 -1.44 -13.49
N ALA A 18 -4.90 -2.26 -13.81
CA ALA A 18 -4.79 -3.63 -13.29
C ALA A 18 -4.77 -3.67 -11.74
N TYR A 19 -4.28 -2.62 -11.09
CA TYR A 19 -4.22 -2.51 -9.64
C TYR A 19 -5.61 -2.38 -8.97
N ALA A 20 -6.65 -2.00 -9.72
CA ALA A 20 -8.02 -1.97 -9.25
C ALA A 20 -8.68 -3.34 -9.10
N VAL A 21 -8.09 -4.38 -9.71
CA VAL A 21 -8.65 -5.73 -9.67
C VAL A 21 -8.51 -6.32 -8.28
N PRO A 22 -9.61 -6.71 -7.60
CA PRO A 22 -9.52 -7.30 -6.27
C PRO A 22 -8.75 -8.62 -6.30
N ARG A 23 -7.74 -8.77 -5.44
CA ARG A 23 -6.91 -9.98 -5.38
C ARG A 23 -7.71 -11.26 -5.14
N LEU A 24 -8.80 -11.18 -4.42
CA LEU A 24 -9.68 -12.32 -4.12
C LEU A 24 -10.86 -12.43 -5.08
N GLY A 25 -10.95 -11.55 -6.09
CA GLY A 25 -12.09 -11.47 -6.98
C GLY A 25 -13.33 -10.86 -6.29
N ASP A 26 -14.48 -11.11 -6.88
CA ASP A 26 -15.79 -10.78 -6.35
C ASP A 26 -16.72 -12.00 -6.40
N GLU A 27 -17.76 -11.99 -5.57
CA GLU A 27 -18.70 -13.11 -5.40
C GLU A 27 -19.36 -13.50 -6.73
N GLU A 28 -19.80 -12.51 -7.50
CA GLU A 28 -20.48 -12.76 -8.78
C GLU A 28 -19.55 -13.47 -9.79
N THR A 29 -18.28 -13.09 -9.83
CA THR A 29 -17.29 -13.72 -10.72
C THR A 29 -16.96 -15.13 -10.23
N VAL A 30 -16.76 -15.32 -8.91
CA VAL A 30 -16.44 -16.63 -8.32
C VAL A 30 -17.54 -17.64 -8.57
N ASP A 31 -18.80 -17.26 -8.40
CA ASP A 31 -19.95 -18.15 -8.62
C ASP A 31 -20.09 -18.63 -10.06
N LYS A 32 -19.54 -17.89 -11.02
CA LYS A 32 -19.55 -18.25 -12.45
C LYS A 32 -18.33 -19.07 -12.89
N LEU A 33 -17.38 -19.35 -11.98
CA LEU A 33 -16.17 -20.09 -12.33
C LEU A 33 -16.48 -21.55 -12.64
N GLN A 34 -15.84 -22.05 -13.70
CA GLN A 34 -15.90 -23.45 -14.10
C GLN A 34 -14.51 -24.08 -14.02
N ALA A 35 -14.42 -25.32 -13.57
CA ALA A 35 -13.16 -26.02 -13.37
C ALA A 35 -12.25 -26.00 -14.63
N LEU A 36 -12.84 -26.24 -15.81
CA LEU A 36 -12.09 -26.23 -17.07
C LEU A 36 -11.50 -24.85 -17.38
N LYS A 37 -12.27 -23.77 -17.14
CA LYS A 37 -11.81 -22.40 -17.36
C LYS A 37 -10.65 -22.03 -16.43
N VAL A 38 -10.75 -22.41 -15.15
CA VAL A 38 -9.69 -22.20 -14.15
C VAL A 38 -8.43 -22.98 -14.53
N TYR A 39 -8.58 -24.25 -14.94
CA TYR A 39 -7.46 -25.08 -15.39
C TYR A 39 -6.78 -24.53 -16.65
N THR A 40 -7.55 -24.04 -17.61
CA THR A 40 -7.00 -23.40 -18.82
C THR A 40 -6.22 -22.16 -18.47
N GLN A 41 -6.75 -21.30 -17.59
CA GLN A 41 -6.05 -20.11 -17.12
C GLN A 41 -4.78 -20.44 -16.33
N TYR A 42 -4.81 -21.48 -15.50
CA TYR A 42 -3.63 -21.98 -14.78
C TYR A 42 -2.53 -22.44 -15.76
N ARG A 43 -2.88 -23.18 -16.80
CA ARG A 43 -1.93 -23.61 -17.83
C ARG A 43 -1.32 -22.44 -18.59
N ASP A 44 -2.14 -21.48 -19.00
CA ASP A 44 -1.67 -20.25 -19.66
C ASP A 44 -0.70 -19.48 -18.74
N LEU A 45 -1.06 -19.31 -17.48
CA LEU A 45 -0.21 -18.63 -16.50
C LEU A 45 1.15 -19.31 -16.33
N ILE A 46 1.19 -20.62 -16.13
CA ILE A 46 2.44 -21.36 -15.97
C ILE A 46 3.31 -21.28 -17.24
N SER A 47 2.69 -21.30 -18.44
CA SER A 47 3.45 -21.28 -19.69
C SER A 47 3.97 -19.91 -20.06
N THR A 48 3.27 -18.83 -19.70
CA THR A 48 3.56 -17.49 -20.23
C THR A 48 3.97 -16.43 -19.19
N ALA A 49 3.67 -16.65 -17.91
CA ALA A 49 4.04 -15.66 -16.87
C ALA A 49 5.53 -15.70 -16.52
N PRO A 50 6.15 -14.57 -16.14
CA PRO A 50 7.47 -14.59 -15.50
C PRO A 50 7.38 -15.37 -14.19
N LEU A 51 8.42 -16.09 -13.85
CA LEU A 51 8.53 -16.89 -12.64
C LEU A 51 9.69 -16.37 -11.79
N GLU A 52 9.40 -15.94 -10.58
CA GLU A 52 10.39 -15.59 -9.58
C GLU A 52 10.40 -16.67 -8.49
N ILE A 53 11.57 -17.19 -8.17
CA ILE A 53 11.73 -18.24 -7.17
C ILE A 53 12.65 -17.73 -6.07
N ILE A 54 12.11 -17.62 -4.87
CA ILE A 54 12.86 -17.20 -3.69
C ILE A 54 13.02 -18.42 -2.78
N TYR A 55 14.25 -18.73 -2.44
CA TYR A 55 14.56 -19.78 -1.49
C TYR A 55 15.19 -19.19 -0.22
N SER A 56 14.61 -19.53 0.92
CA SER A 56 15.15 -19.21 2.24
C SER A 56 15.21 -20.50 3.06
N GLY A 57 16.41 -20.95 3.38
CA GLY A 57 16.62 -22.20 4.10
C GLY A 57 18.09 -22.58 4.27
N SER A 58 18.37 -23.72 4.90
CA SER A 58 19.71 -24.20 5.24
C SER A 58 20.29 -25.22 4.25
N ALA A 59 19.53 -25.62 3.21
CA ALA A 59 20.05 -26.54 2.22
C ALA A 59 21.09 -25.88 1.30
N ASP A 60 22.00 -26.69 0.79
CA ASP A 60 23.00 -26.24 -0.17
C ASP A 60 22.35 -25.63 -1.42
N LEU A 61 22.81 -24.44 -1.81
CA LEU A 61 22.20 -23.66 -2.87
C LEU A 61 22.24 -24.37 -4.23
N GLU A 62 23.34 -25.05 -4.56
CA GLU A 62 23.49 -25.73 -5.84
C GLU A 62 22.55 -26.95 -5.94
N ARG A 63 22.39 -27.66 -4.80
CA ARG A 63 21.41 -28.75 -4.70
C ARG A 63 19.99 -28.26 -4.90
N VAL A 64 19.64 -27.11 -4.31
CA VAL A 64 18.32 -26.49 -4.49
C VAL A 64 18.11 -26.06 -5.95
N LYS A 65 19.09 -25.39 -6.55
CA LYS A 65 19.03 -25.00 -7.98
C LYS A 65 18.83 -26.20 -8.88
N GLN A 66 19.57 -27.28 -8.69
CA GLN A 66 19.45 -28.51 -9.47
C GLN A 66 18.04 -29.13 -9.34
N ALA A 67 17.51 -29.21 -8.12
CA ALA A 67 16.20 -29.76 -7.86
C ALA A 67 15.10 -28.92 -8.54
N LEU A 68 15.21 -27.58 -8.43
CA LEU A 68 14.30 -26.64 -9.09
C LEU A 68 14.38 -26.74 -10.62
N ALA A 69 15.61 -26.74 -11.17
CA ALA A 69 15.83 -26.88 -12.60
C ALA A 69 15.20 -28.18 -13.14
N ALA A 70 15.36 -29.30 -12.44
CA ALA A 70 14.76 -30.58 -12.82
C ALA A 70 13.23 -30.54 -12.75
N ALA A 71 12.65 -29.92 -11.69
CA ALA A 71 11.21 -29.80 -11.53
C ALA A 71 10.58 -28.92 -12.62
N PHE A 72 11.23 -27.80 -12.94
CA PHE A 72 10.73 -26.84 -13.93
C PHE A 72 11.03 -27.22 -15.38
N ALA A 73 11.96 -28.15 -15.65
CA ALA A 73 12.30 -28.61 -17.00
C ALA A 73 11.11 -29.23 -17.74
N THR A 74 10.13 -29.74 -17.03
CA THR A 74 8.92 -30.37 -17.59
C THR A 74 7.77 -29.40 -17.83
N LEU A 75 7.88 -28.15 -17.39
CA LEU A 75 6.83 -27.16 -17.60
C LEU A 75 6.81 -26.71 -19.06
N PRO A 76 5.65 -26.67 -19.71
CA PRO A 76 5.50 -26.14 -21.05
C PRO A 76 5.68 -24.61 -21.01
N ARG A 77 6.89 -24.13 -21.28
CA ARG A 77 7.18 -22.69 -21.35
C ARG A 77 7.06 -22.18 -22.78
N GLU A 78 6.35 -21.09 -22.92
CA GLU A 78 6.18 -20.33 -24.17
C GLU A 78 6.87 -18.97 -24.02
N GLU A 79 6.62 -18.04 -24.93
CA GLU A 79 7.10 -16.66 -24.81
C GLU A 79 6.55 -16.00 -23.56
N VAL A 80 7.45 -15.48 -22.72
CA VAL A 80 7.07 -14.84 -21.46
C VAL A 80 6.40 -13.49 -21.72
N ARG A 81 5.18 -13.36 -21.26
CA ARG A 81 4.39 -12.12 -21.33
C ARG A 81 4.66 -11.28 -20.07
N VAL A 82 5.49 -10.26 -20.20
CA VAL A 82 5.71 -9.32 -19.11
C VAL A 82 4.55 -8.31 -19.10
N ILE A 83 3.71 -8.40 -18.07
CA ILE A 83 2.65 -7.40 -17.82
C ILE A 83 3.23 -6.37 -16.86
N SER A 84 3.43 -5.16 -17.34
CA SER A 84 3.82 -4.05 -16.44
C SER A 84 2.62 -3.63 -15.59
N THR A 85 2.58 -4.09 -14.35
CA THR A 85 1.58 -3.67 -13.35
C THR A 85 2.07 -2.50 -12.51
N ALA A 86 3.34 -2.12 -12.66
CA ALA A 86 4.02 -1.10 -11.88
C ALA A 86 3.99 0.30 -12.50
N ALA A 87 3.14 0.55 -13.51
CA ALA A 87 2.97 1.90 -14.03
C ALA A 87 2.46 2.82 -12.90
N PRO A 88 3.12 3.97 -12.67
CA PRO A 88 2.65 4.93 -11.68
C PRO A 88 1.19 5.33 -11.93
N HIS A 89 0.46 5.55 -10.86
CA HIS A 89 -0.90 6.07 -10.96
C HIS A 89 -0.88 7.52 -11.48
N VAL A 90 -1.79 7.82 -12.40
CA VAL A 90 -1.96 9.19 -12.91
C VAL A 90 -3.08 9.87 -12.13
N CYS A 91 -2.72 10.94 -11.38
CA CYS A 91 -3.68 11.71 -10.59
C CYS A 91 -4.79 12.29 -11.47
N ARG A 92 -6.02 12.21 -11.01
CA ARG A 92 -7.17 12.85 -11.68
C ARG A 92 -7.09 14.37 -11.60
N GLU A 93 -7.71 15.05 -12.56
CA GLU A 93 -7.85 16.51 -12.56
C GLU A 93 -8.76 17.02 -11.44
N SER A 94 -9.75 16.22 -11.03
CA SER A 94 -10.68 16.51 -9.94
C SER A 94 -10.82 15.34 -8.99
N VAL A 95 -11.00 15.63 -7.70
CA VAL A 95 -11.19 14.62 -6.66
C VAL A 95 -12.47 13.84 -6.91
N GLN A 96 -12.34 12.52 -6.97
CA GLN A 96 -13.49 11.61 -7.07
C GLN A 96 -14.05 11.34 -5.67
N HIS A 97 -15.37 11.39 -5.55
CA HIS A 97 -16.09 11.02 -4.33
C HIS A 97 -16.95 9.77 -4.59
N VAL A 98 -16.77 8.75 -3.76
CA VAL A 98 -17.47 7.47 -3.85
C VAL A 98 -18.08 7.15 -2.49
N GLU A 99 -19.38 6.79 -2.50
CA GLU A 99 -20.09 6.39 -1.28
C GLU A 99 -20.72 5.00 -1.45
N ASP A 100 -20.65 4.20 -0.40
CA ASP A 100 -21.44 2.98 -0.26
C ASP A 100 -22.30 3.11 1.01
N VAL A 101 -23.52 2.56 0.95
CA VAL A 101 -24.43 2.50 2.09
C VAL A 101 -24.64 1.05 2.49
N LEU A 102 -24.16 0.68 3.66
CA LEU A 102 -24.30 -0.66 4.22
C LEU A 102 -24.87 -0.60 5.63
N ASP A 103 -25.28 -1.75 6.15
CA ASP A 103 -25.63 -1.89 7.56
C ASP A 103 -24.36 -1.85 8.42
N VAL A 104 -24.03 -0.64 8.87
CA VAL A 104 -22.88 -0.34 9.70
C VAL A 104 -23.23 0.76 10.71
N THR A 105 -22.73 0.62 11.91
CA THR A 105 -22.89 1.59 13.01
C THR A 105 -21.79 2.65 13.04
N GLN A 106 -20.76 2.49 12.20
CA GLN A 106 -19.60 3.36 12.17
C GLN A 106 -19.17 3.62 10.72
N GLY A 107 -18.95 4.88 10.38
CA GLY A 107 -18.42 5.30 9.08
C GLY A 107 -16.99 4.83 8.85
N LYS A 108 -16.65 4.59 7.58
CA LYS A 108 -15.27 4.35 7.15
C LYS A 108 -14.91 5.39 6.10
N LEU A 109 -14.04 6.30 6.48
CA LEU A 109 -13.49 7.31 5.59
C LEU A 109 -12.16 6.80 5.04
N GLY A 110 -12.10 6.63 3.72
CA GLY A 110 -10.90 6.31 2.98
C GLY A 110 -10.49 7.48 2.10
N MET A 111 -9.21 7.83 2.08
CA MET A 111 -8.67 8.90 1.24
C MET A 111 -7.48 8.37 0.46
N GLY A 112 -7.56 8.44 -0.86
CA GLY A 112 -6.51 8.01 -1.78
C GLY A 112 -5.75 9.19 -2.36
N PHE A 113 -4.43 9.10 -2.33
CA PHE A 113 -3.54 10.15 -2.79
C PHE A 113 -2.58 9.59 -3.84
N SER A 114 -2.32 10.36 -4.88
CA SER A 114 -1.25 10.09 -5.85
C SER A 114 0.05 10.72 -5.38
N CYS A 115 1.19 10.07 -5.67
CA CYS A 115 2.52 10.58 -5.38
C CYS A 115 3.24 10.86 -6.70
N GLY A 116 3.61 12.12 -6.92
CA GLY A 116 4.33 12.55 -8.13
C GLY A 116 5.86 12.46 -8.03
N SER A 117 6.40 12.05 -6.86
CA SER A 117 7.83 11.86 -6.64
C SER A 117 8.23 10.40 -6.84
N ASP A 118 9.42 10.17 -7.37
CA ASP A 118 10.11 8.88 -7.45
C ASP A 118 11.06 8.62 -6.25
N ASP A 119 11.17 9.58 -5.33
CA ASP A 119 11.96 9.44 -4.10
C ASP A 119 11.25 8.55 -3.07
N VAL A 120 11.33 7.24 -3.30
CA VAL A 120 10.68 6.23 -2.46
C VAL A 120 11.07 6.32 -0.98
N PRO A 121 12.35 6.46 -0.59
CA PRO A 121 12.71 6.62 0.81
C PRO A 121 12.11 7.88 1.47
N ALA A 122 12.03 8.99 0.75
CA ALA A 122 11.44 10.21 1.27
C ALA A 122 9.90 10.10 1.42
N LEU A 123 9.21 9.49 0.45
CA LEU A 123 7.78 9.20 0.53
C LEU A 123 7.47 8.22 1.68
N LEU A 124 8.34 7.23 1.91
CA LEU A 124 8.19 6.29 3.01
C LEU A 124 8.32 6.98 4.37
N MET A 125 9.33 7.85 4.53
CA MET A 125 9.48 8.69 5.73
C MET A 125 8.26 9.62 5.91
N GLY A 126 7.85 10.31 4.84
CA GLY A 126 6.69 11.20 4.84
C GLY A 126 5.39 10.48 5.22
N ASN A 127 5.15 9.29 4.66
CA ASN A 127 4.01 8.48 5.05
C ASN A 127 4.08 8.02 6.52
N THR A 128 5.27 7.67 7.02
CA THR A 128 5.46 7.26 8.42
C THR A 128 5.13 8.41 9.38
N LEU A 129 5.52 9.63 9.04
CA LEU A 129 5.16 10.86 9.75
C LEU A 129 3.67 11.18 9.64
N PHE A 130 3.08 10.99 8.45
CA PHE A 130 1.68 11.30 8.21
C PHE A 130 0.73 10.37 8.96
N GLY A 131 0.79 9.05 8.70
CA GLY A 131 -0.14 8.08 9.28
C GLY A 131 0.40 6.65 9.38
N GLY A 132 1.68 6.41 9.07
CA GLY A 132 2.27 5.08 9.01
C GLY A 132 2.78 4.52 10.35
N SER A 133 2.65 5.26 11.43
CA SER A 133 3.11 4.84 12.76
C SER A 133 2.19 5.27 13.88
N SER A 134 2.38 4.72 15.09
CA SER A 134 1.66 5.12 16.30
C SER A 134 2.07 6.52 16.83
N ASN A 135 3.13 7.09 16.30
CA ASN A 135 3.60 8.44 16.59
C ASN A 135 3.33 9.42 15.45
N SER A 136 2.54 9.00 14.46
CA SER A 136 2.21 9.81 13.30
C SER A 136 1.22 10.92 13.61
N LYS A 137 1.20 11.94 12.76
CA LYS A 137 0.28 13.07 12.89
C LYS A 137 -1.19 12.64 12.88
N LEU A 138 -1.58 11.69 12.03
CA LEU A 138 -2.95 11.17 12.04
C LEU A 138 -3.30 10.48 13.36
N PHE A 139 -2.38 9.66 13.88
CA PHE A 139 -2.63 8.99 15.14
C PHE A 139 -2.75 9.98 16.30
N LEU A 140 -1.81 10.89 16.44
CA LEU A 140 -1.75 11.82 17.58
C LEU A 140 -2.82 12.92 17.51
N ASN A 141 -3.05 13.51 16.35
CA ASN A 141 -3.95 14.65 16.24
C ASN A 141 -5.39 14.24 15.93
N VAL A 142 -5.64 13.33 14.98
CA VAL A 142 -7.01 12.95 14.59
C VAL A 142 -7.62 11.98 15.59
N ARG A 143 -6.85 10.96 16.03
CA ARG A 143 -7.34 9.94 16.95
C ARG A 143 -7.24 10.39 18.42
N GLU A 144 -6.04 10.67 18.91
CA GLU A 144 -5.82 10.92 20.34
C GLU A 144 -6.31 12.29 20.79
N LYS A 145 -5.82 13.36 20.17
CA LYS A 145 -6.12 14.74 20.59
C LYS A 145 -7.56 15.14 20.31
N LEU A 146 -8.06 14.90 19.12
CA LEU A 146 -9.40 15.34 18.72
C LEU A 146 -10.48 14.27 18.89
N SER A 147 -10.09 13.03 19.16
CA SER A 147 -11.00 11.89 19.34
C SER A 147 -12.05 11.74 18.22
N LEU A 148 -11.67 12.09 16.99
CA LEU A 148 -12.58 12.08 15.83
C LEU A 148 -12.82 10.67 15.29
N CYS A 149 -11.95 9.73 15.64
CA CYS A 149 -11.95 8.40 15.06
C CYS A 149 -11.44 7.33 16.03
N TYR A 150 -11.80 6.08 15.78
CA TYR A 150 -11.29 4.91 16.50
C TYR A 150 -9.91 4.49 16.03
N TYR A 151 -9.60 4.74 14.77
CA TYR A 151 -8.28 4.56 14.16
C TYR A 151 -8.12 5.59 13.05
N ALA A 152 -6.89 6.04 12.85
CA ALA A 152 -6.45 6.80 11.70
C ALA A 152 -5.05 6.31 11.34
N SER A 153 -4.86 5.92 10.09
CA SER A 153 -3.59 5.41 9.60
C SER A 153 -3.44 5.66 8.11
N SER A 154 -2.21 5.64 7.61
CA SER A 154 -1.94 5.67 6.19
C SER A 154 -0.99 4.53 5.77
N LEU A 155 -1.08 4.14 4.50
CA LEU A 155 -0.24 3.13 3.89
C LEU A 155 0.31 3.65 2.56
N TYR A 156 1.63 3.59 2.40
CA TYR A 156 2.29 3.90 1.14
C TYR A 156 2.42 2.64 0.28
N HIS A 157 1.78 2.65 -0.87
CA HIS A 157 1.86 1.61 -1.91
C HIS A 157 3.04 1.90 -2.82
N ARG A 158 4.24 1.51 -2.37
CA ARG A 158 5.52 1.82 -2.99
C ARG A 158 5.57 1.53 -4.49
N GLN A 159 5.05 0.36 -4.91
CA GLN A 159 5.11 -0.09 -6.30
C GLN A 159 4.18 0.70 -7.22
N LYS A 160 3.22 1.43 -6.65
CA LYS A 160 2.19 2.15 -7.40
C LYS A 160 2.30 3.67 -7.28
N GLY A 161 3.09 4.15 -6.34
CA GLY A 161 3.19 5.58 -6.06
C GLY A 161 1.89 6.16 -5.50
N LEU A 162 1.26 5.46 -4.56
CA LEU A 162 0.02 5.86 -3.92
C LEU A 162 0.14 5.88 -2.41
N ILE A 163 -0.57 6.78 -1.75
CA ILE A 163 -0.84 6.70 -0.32
C ILE A 163 -2.34 6.53 -0.12
N THR A 164 -2.73 5.60 0.74
CA THR A 164 -4.12 5.47 1.20
C THR A 164 -4.21 5.80 2.68
N GLY A 165 -5.10 6.73 3.04
CA GLY A 165 -5.51 7.02 4.40
C GLY A 165 -6.80 6.27 4.72
N SER A 166 -6.91 5.74 5.95
CA SER A 166 -8.09 5.00 6.40
C SER A 166 -8.44 5.39 7.83
N SER A 167 -9.71 5.70 8.07
CA SER A 167 -10.21 6.14 9.38
C SER A 167 -11.60 5.59 9.66
N GLY A 168 -11.85 5.18 10.91
CA GLY A 168 -13.16 4.75 11.39
C GLY A 168 -13.78 5.84 12.26
N ILE A 169 -14.83 6.49 11.77
CA ILE A 169 -15.40 7.72 12.34
C ILE A 169 -16.89 7.56 12.69
N GLU A 170 -17.39 8.39 13.57
CA GLU A 170 -18.83 8.65 13.66
C GLU A 170 -19.30 9.43 12.44
N PHE A 171 -20.51 9.15 11.92
CA PHE A 171 -21.01 9.76 10.69
C PHE A 171 -21.01 11.30 10.74
N GLN A 172 -21.38 11.86 11.89
CA GLN A 172 -21.40 13.32 12.12
C GLN A 172 -20.02 13.96 12.07
N ASN A 173 -18.96 13.19 12.26
CA ASN A 173 -17.58 13.68 12.26
C ASN A 173 -16.93 13.68 10.88
N TYR A 174 -17.66 13.30 9.80
CA TYR A 174 -17.10 13.14 8.45
C TYR A 174 -16.31 14.38 8.01
N GLN A 175 -16.94 15.54 7.96
CA GLN A 175 -16.29 16.76 7.46
C GLN A 175 -15.09 17.15 8.32
N ARG A 176 -15.25 17.08 9.64
CA ARG A 176 -14.18 17.43 10.56
C ARG A 176 -12.98 16.49 10.46
N ALA A 177 -13.23 15.18 10.30
CA ALA A 177 -12.17 14.20 10.11
C ALA A 177 -11.45 14.37 8.75
N TYR A 178 -12.22 14.63 7.70
CA TYR A 178 -11.67 14.96 6.38
C TYR A 178 -10.75 16.17 6.43
N ASP A 179 -11.24 17.30 6.98
CA ASP A 179 -10.48 18.55 7.07
C ASP A 179 -9.20 18.38 7.90
N GLU A 180 -9.28 17.65 9.00
CA GLU A 180 -8.14 17.41 9.87
C GLU A 180 -7.09 16.49 9.19
N ILE A 181 -7.51 15.42 8.50
CA ILE A 181 -6.60 14.56 7.75
C ILE A 181 -5.86 15.38 6.68
N MET A 182 -6.56 16.26 5.97
CA MET A 182 -5.94 17.15 4.98
C MET A 182 -4.98 18.15 5.63
N ALA A 183 -5.34 18.72 6.77
CA ALA A 183 -4.46 19.63 7.51
C ALA A 183 -3.17 18.93 7.97
N GLN A 184 -3.26 17.68 8.42
CA GLN A 184 -2.08 16.90 8.81
C GLN A 184 -1.18 16.53 7.63
N LEU A 185 -1.75 16.28 6.44
CA LEU A 185 -0.97 16.11 5.22
C LEU A 185 -0.23 17.41 4.87
N GLU A 186 -0.93 18.53 4.89
CA GLU A 186 -0.38 19.85 4.62
C GLU A 186 0.77 20.22 5.59
N ALA A 187 0.63 19.89 6.87
CA ALA A 187 1.68 20.08 7.88
C ALA A 187 2.96 19.31 7.52
N VAL A 188 2.86 18.05 7.08
CA VAL A 188 4.02 17.29 6.60
C VAL A 188 4.62 17.90 5.34
N GLN A 189 3.78 18.36 4.41
CA GLN A 189 4.22 19.00 3.16
C GLN A 189 4.97 20.30 3.39
N LYS A 190 4.56 21.08 4.40
CA LYS A 190 5.18 22.35 4.79
C LYS A 190 6.40 22.19 5.69
N GLY A 191 6.65 20.99 6.19
CA GLY A 191 7.74 20.73 7.13
C GLY A 191 7.43 21.20 8.56
N GLU A 192 6.17 21.29 8.91
CA GLU A 192 5.74 21.54 10.30
C GLU A 192 5.93 20.26 11.13
N LEU A 193 7.21 19.93 11.36
CA LEU A 193 7.68 18.70 12.00
C LEU A 193 8.53 19.05 13.21
N GLU A 194 8.22 18.41 14.32
CA GLU A 194 9.05 18.45 15.51
C GLU A 194 10.20 17.42 15.38
N ASP A 195 11.36 17.70 15.97
CA ASP A 195 12.53 16.82 15.94
C ASP A 195 12.20 15.40 16.41
N TRP A 196 11.38 15.26 17.44
CA TRP A 196 10.99 13.96 17.96
C TRP A 196 10.08 13.17 17.01
N GLU A 197 9.25 13.83 16.17
CA GLU A 197 8.44 13.17 15.15
C GLU A 197 9.36 12.59 14.07
N LEU A 198 10.33 13.37 13.60
CA LEU A 198 11.31 12.95 12.60
C LEU A 198 12.15 11.77 13.09
N GLU A 199 12.69 11.87 14.31
CA GLU A 199 13.49 10.77 14.90
C GLU A 199 12.65 9.54 15.21
N GLY A 200 11.40 9.70 15.62
CA GLY A 200 10.46 8.60 15.84
C GLY A 200 10.14 7.85 14.55
N ALA A 201 9.88 8.56 13.45
CA ALA A 201 9.66 7.97 12.14
C ALA A 201 10.92 7.26 11.62
N ARG A 202 12.09 7.89 11.77
CA ARG A 202 13.39 7.31 11.42
C ARG A 202 13.62 5.98 12.17
N SER A 203 13.50 6.00 13.48
CA SER A 203 13.68 4.82 14.32
C SER A 203 12.73 3.69 13.96
N THR A 204 11.46 4.01 13.67
CA THR A 204 10.45 3.04 13.25
C THR A 204 10.87 2.32 11.97
N LEU A 205 11.34 3.06 10.96
CA LEU A 205 11.75 2.47 9.69
C LEU A 205 13.08 1.71 9.80
N LEU A 206 14.05 2.25 10.53
CA LEU A 206 15.32 1.55 10.75
C LEU A 206 15.12 0.20 11.47
N ASN A 207 14.29 0.16 12.51
CA ASN A 207 13.90 -1.08 13.17
C ASN A 207 13.18 -2.05 12.23
N SER A 208 12.28 -1.54 11.38
CA SER A 208 11.59 -2.37 10.39
C SER A 208 12.58 -3.06 9.45
N TYR A 209 13.58 -2.32 8.93
CA TYR A 209 14.60 -2.90 8.05
C TYR A 209 15.59 -3.82 8.79
N ALA A 210 16.00 -3.46 10.01
CA ALA A 210 16.87 -4.30 10.81
C ALA A 210 16.25 -5.68 11.09
N THR A 211 14.93 -5.76 11.24
CA THR A 211 14.21 -7.00 11.58
C THR A 211 13.69 -7.78 10.36
N VAL A 212 13.99 -7.35 9.14
CA VAL A 212 13.58 -8.09 7.93
C VAL A 212 14.16 -9.51 7.93
N GLY A 213 15.45 -9.65 8.32
CA GLY A 213 16.16 -10.93 8.36
C GLY A 213 15.66 -11.88 9.46
N ASP A 214 14.93 -11.40 10.46
CA ASP A 214 14.44 -12.21 11.58
C ASP A 214 13.24 -13.11 11.21
N SER A 215 12.65 -12.89 10.05
CA SER A 215 11.50 -13.65 9.57
C SER A 215 11.66 -14.00 8.09
N GLN A 216 11.61 -15.30 7.78
CA GLN A 216 11.63 -15.78 6.39
C GLN A 216 10.57 -15.10 5.53
N GLY A 217 9.32 -15.01 6.02
CA GLY A 217 8.25 -14.37 5.28
C GLY A 217 8.45 -12.89 5.03
N LYS A 218 9.06 -12.13 5.97
CA LYS A 218 9.43 -10.73 5.73
C LYS A 218 10.51 -10.62 4.67
N LEU A 219 11.52 -11.49 4.74
CA LEU A 219 12.62 -11.53 3.78
C LEU A 219 12.13 -11.86 2.36
N GLU A 220 11.29 -12.89 2.25
CA GLU A 220 10.65 -13.29 0.98
C GLU A 220 9.82 -12.16 0.39
N ASN A 221 8.94 -11.55 1.17
CA ASN A 221 8.10 -10.44 0.71
C ASN A 221 8.93 -9.22 0.29
N PHE A 222 10.03 -8.94 1.01
CA PHE A 222 10.93 -7.85 0.66
C PHE A 222 11.55 -8.07 -0.73
N TYR A 223 12.18 -9.23 -0.96
CA TYR A 223 12.84 -9.52 -2.23
C TYR A 223 11.86 -9.79 -3.38
N LEU A 224 10.68 -10.37 -3.09
CA LEU A 224 9.62 -10.49 -4.10
C LEU A 224 9.14 -9.11 -4.57
N GLY A 225 9.00 -8.15 -3.65
CA GLY A 225 8.68 -6.77 -4.00
C GLY A 225 9.76 -6.11 -4.87
N GLN A 226 11.04 -6.37 -4.60
CA GLN A 226 12.15 -5.90 -5.42
C GLN A 226 12.12 -6.52 -6.83
N ALA A 227 11.95 -7.84 -6.92
CA ALA A 227 11.88 -8.56 -8.20
C ALA A 227 10.70 -8.06 -9.06
N ALA A 228 9.51 -7.89 -8.45
CA ALA A 228 8.31 -7.41 -9.13
C ALA A 228 8.44 -5.99 -9.73
N THR A 229 9.36 -5.18 -9.20
CA THR A 229 9.58 -3.79 -9.64
C THR A 229 10.91 -3.58 -10.37
N GLY A 230 11.69 -4.65 -10.56
CA GLY A 230 13.03 -4.58 -11.16
C GLY A 230 14.05 -3.82 -10.30
N GLN A 231 13.80 -3.71 -9.00
CA GLN A 231 14.70 -3.09 -8.03
C GLN A 231 15.62 -4.14 -7.40
N HIS A 232 16.78 -3.71 -6.89
CA HIS A 232 17.80 -4.61 -6.34
C HIS A 232 18.38 -4.10 -5.01
N GLU A 233 17.66 -3.22 -4.32
CA GLU A 233 18.10 -2.65 -3.05
C GLU A 233 18.00 -3.70 -1.93
N THR A 234 18.97 -3.69 -1.04
CA THR A 234 18.92 -4.50 0.19
C THR A 234 18.22 -3.73 1.32
N PRO A 235 17.76 -4.41 2.40
CA PRO A 235 17.27 -3.71 3.59
C PRO A 235 18.30 -2.71 4.16
N ALA A 236 19.60 -3.03 4.05
CA ALA A 236 20.68 -2.14 4.50
C ALA A 236 20.82 -0.89 3.62
N ASP A 237 20.58 -0.99 2.32
CA ASP A 237 20.61 0.17 1.42
C ASP A 237 19.46 1.14 1.73
N LEU A 238 18.25 0.61 1.95
CA LEU A 238 17.11 1.41 2.35
C LEU A 238 17.30 2.01 3.75
N ALA A 239 17.85 1.25 4.70
CA ALA A 239 18.17 1.77 6.02
C ALA A 239 19.15 2.95 5.95
N ARG A 240 20.20 2.87 5.12
CA ARG A 240 21.13 3.98 4.88
C ARG A 240 20.43 5.21 4.32
N ALA A 241 19.58 5.03 3.31
CA ALA A 241 18.82 6.14 2.72
C ALA A 241 17.89 6.83 3.74
N ILE A 242 17.34 6.08 4.71
CA ILE A 242 16.53 6.62 5.82
C ILE A 242 17.41 7.31 6.87
N GLN A 243 18.59 6.78 7.18
CA GLN A 243 19.50 7.35 8.16
C GLN A 243 19.88 8.81 7.80
N ASP A 244 20.16 9.06 6.53
CA ASP A 244 20.63 10.35 6.03
C ASP A 244 19.47 11.26 5.53
N MET A 245 18.21 10.89 5.82
CA MET A 245 17.05 11.63 5.35
C MET A 245 16.88 12.98 6.07
N THR A 246 16.72 14.04 5.30
CA THR A 246 16.47 15.39 5.84
C THR A 246 14.99 15.79 5.73
N ALA A 247 14.56 16.72 6.57
CA ALA A 247 13.19 17.25 6.54
C ALA A 247 12.88 17.89 5.17
N GLU A 248 13.82 18.64 4.59
CA GLU A 248 13.62 19.30 3.29
C GLU A 248 13.40 18.28 2.16
N ARG A 249 14.11 17.14 2.19
CA ARG A 249 13.93 16.08 1.21
C ARG A 249 12.56 15.42 1.34
N ILE A 250 12.11 15.19 2.58
CA ILE A 250 10.76 14.67 2.87
C ILE A 250 9.69 15.65 2.35
N CYS A 251 9.79 16.93 2.71
CA CYS A 251 8.84 17.96 2.28
C CYS A 251 8.76 18.06 0.76
N ARG A 252 9.89 18.00 0.06
CA ARG A 252 9.94 18.03 -1.41
C ARG A 252 9.18 16.84 -2.00
N ALA A 253 9.37 15.64 -1.48
CA ALA A 253 8.65 14.46 -1.96
C ALA A 253 7.15 14.54 -1.61
N MET A 254 6.82 14.91 -0.37
CA MET A 254 5.44 15.00 0.10
C MET A 254 4.66 16.14 -0.56
N SER A 255 5.29 17.22 -1.00
CA SER A 255 4.62 18.31 -1.74
C SER A 255 4.02 17.86 -3.08
N THR A 256 4.45 16.69 -3.59
CA THR A 256 3.90 16.08 -4.81
C THR A 256 2.66 15.23 -4.53
N VAL A 257 2.36 14.96 -3.26
CA VAL A 257 1.21 14.11 -2.86
C VAL A 257 -0.07 14.92 -2.99
N LYS A 258 -1.02 14.41 -3.77
CA LYS A 258 -2.29 15.07 -4.05
C LYS A 258 -3.45 14.13 -3.78
N LEU A 259 -4.51 14.67 -3.17
CA LEU A 259 -5.76 13.94 -3.01
C LEU A 259 -6.37 13.65 -4.38
N ASP A 260 -6.75 12.41 -4.61
CA ASP A 260 -7.33 11.92 -5.85
C ASP A 260 -8.75 11.39 -5.64
N THR A 261 -8.94 10.53 -4.65
CA THR A 261 -10.22 9.85 -4.42
C THR A 261 -10.57 9.85 -2.93
N VAL A 262 -11.83 10.14 -2.63
CA VAL A 262 -12.43 10.00 -1.30
C VAL A 262 -13.50 8.93 -1.36
N TYR A 263 -13.43 7.97 -0.45
CA TYR A 263 -14.42 6.93 -0.28
C TYR A 263 -15.06 7.04 1.10
N PHE A 264 -16.37 6.96 1.15
CA PHE A 264 -17.09 6.94 2.42
C PHE A 264 -18.11 5.80 2.48
N LEU A 265 -17.90 4.90 3.43
CA LEU A 265 -18.89 3.91 3.81
C LEU A 265 -19.74 4.47 4.94
N LYS A 266 -21.05 4.63 4.70
CA LYS A 266 -22.00 5.14 5.68
C LYS A 266 -23.10 4.14 6.01
N GLY A 267 -23.75 4.31 7.17
CA GLY A 267 -24.91 3.54 7.58
C GLY A 267 -26.17 3.90 6.80
N LYS A 268 -27.19 3.06 6.88
CA LYS A 268 -28.53 3.40 6.40
C LYS A 268 -29.09 4.54 7.25
N GLU A 269 -29.69 5.55 6.60
CA GLU A 269 -30.38 6.63 7.31
C GLU A 269 -31.57 6.04 8.07
N GLY A 270 -31.63 6.26 9.39
CA GLY A 270 -32.77 5.89 10.21
C GLY A 270 -32.48 5.00 11.43
N GLU A 271 -31.25 4.52 11.63
CA GLU A 271 -30.86 3.72 12.80
C GLU A 271 -29.70 4.41 13.56
N ALA A 272 -29.99 5.56 14.18
CA ALA A 272 -29.11 6.24 15.14
C ALA A 272 -29.80 6.32 16.50
#